data_2bebeb43c49d65f53f090b7d08194290
#
_entry.id   2bebeb43c49d65f53f090b7d08194290
#
_cell.length_a   1.000
_cell.length_b   1.000
_cell.length_c   1.000
_cell.angle_alpha   90.00
_cell.angle_beta   90.00
_cell.angle_gamma   90.00
#
_symmetry.space_group_name_H-M   'P 1'
#
loop_
_entity.id
_entity.type
_entity.pdbx_description
1 polymer ?
#
loop_
_entity_poly.entity_id
_entity_poly.type
_entity_poly.pdbx_seq_one_letter_code
_entity_poly.pdbx_strand_id
1 'polypeptide(L)'
;FCKNYSPQVLKANMKIVGATEYALVLYRGKLPKFNNVGEDGKYHMIFNWFDWKRDGKDYPKIHPSQKPVSVLKRLIEIFTDPGDVVIDPCAGSGATLRAARELGRDSYGFEVSRDFYLKAKEQMLGEEAV
;
A
#
# COMPACT_ATOMS: atom_id res chain seq x y z
N PHE A 1 4.99 6.13 -8.71
CA PHE A 1 5.97 5.31 -7.95
C PHE A 1 7.07 4.83 -8.86
N CYS A 2 8.32 5.03 -8.50
CA CYS A 2 9.47 4.51 -9.22
C CYS A 2 10.00 3.28 -8.49
N LYS A 3 10.05 2.14 -9.20
CA LYS A 3 10.54 0.88 -8.65
C LYS A 3 12.06 0.84 -8.75
N ASN A 4 12.72 0.44 -7.69
CA ASN A 4 14.16 0.22 -7.67
C ASN A 4 14.58 -1.18 -8.14
N TYR A 5 13.66 -1.93 -8.77
CA TYR A 5 13.89 -3.26 -9.31
C TYR A 5 13.04 -3.48 -10.57
N SER A 6 13.43 -4.38 -11.44
CA SER A 6 12.73 -4.70 -12.69
C SER A 6 11.66 -5.77 -12.46
N PRO A 7 10.40 -5.40 -12.22
CA PRO A 7 9.37 -6.38 -11.88
C PRO A 7 8.70 -7.00 -13.10
N GLN A 8 8.70 -6.31 -14.22
CA GLN A 8 7.94 -6.74 -15.37
C GLN A 8 8.61 -6.31 -16.68
N VAL A 9 8.78 -7.28 -17.57
CA VAL A 9 9.22 -7.01 -18.94
C VAL A 9 8.02 -6.54 -19.75
N LEU A 10 8.07 -5.31 -20.26
CA LEU A 10 7.02 -4.76 -21.12
C LEU A 10 7.09 -5.30 -22.54
N LYS A 11 8.31 -5.48 -23.05
CA LYS A 11 8.58 -6.11 -24.34
C LYS A 11 9.88 -6.88 -24.28
N ALA A 12 9.79 -8.22 -24.32
CA ALA A 12 10.94 -9.11 -24.20
C ALA A 12 12.01 -8.86 -25.27
N ASN A 13 11.59 -8.66 -26.52
CA ASN A 13 12.52 -8.45 -27.66
C ASN A 13 13.27 -7.13 -27.57
N MET A 14 12.70 -6.12 -26.89
CA MET A 14 13.33 -4.79 -26.72
C MET A 14 13.99 -4.62 -25.37
N LYS A 15 13.90 -5.62 -24.49
CA LYS A 15 14.44 -5.57 -23.11
C LYS A 15 13.95 -4.36 -22.30
N ILE A 16 12.73 -3.90 -22.58
CA ILE A 16 12.10 -2.79 -21.84
C ILE A 16 11.34 -3.36 -20.66
N VAL A 17 11.60 -2.80 -19.48
CA VAL A 17 10.95 -3.19 -18.23
C VAL A 17 10.13 -2.05 -17.64
N GLY A 18 8.97 -2.39 -17.05
CA GLY A 18 8.13 -1.43 -16.34
C GLY A 18 8.74 -1.06 -14.99
N ALA A 19 9.17 0.19 -14.85
CA ALA A 19 9.77 0.70 -13.61
C ALA A 19 8.84 1.63 -12.84
N THR A 20 7.63 1.89 -13.35
CA THR A 20 6.68 2.83 -12.72
C THR A 20 5.35 2.16 -12.46
N GLU A 21 4.67 2.59 -11.41
CA GLU A 21 3.24 2.35 -11.17
C GLU A 21 2.54 3.68 -10.87
N TYR A 22 1.27 3.75 -11.23
CA TYR A 22 0.46 4.94 -11.04
C TYR A 22 -0.64 4.67 -10.03
N ALA A 23 -0.95 5.66 -9.21
CA ALA A 23 -2.13 5.69 -8.37
C ALA A 23 -2.96 6.93 -8.73
N LEU A 24 -4.28 6.75 -8.82
CA LEU A 24 -5.22 7.83 -9.02
C LEU A 24 -5.88 8.14 -7.69
N VAL A 25 -5.94 9.42 -7.33
CA VAL A 25 -6.70 9.89 -6.18
C VAL A 25 -8.02 10.42 -6.67
N LEU A 26 -9.09 9.71 -6.33
CA LEU A 26 -10.46 10.09 -6.67
C LEU A 26 -11.16 10.58 -5.40
N TYR A 27 -12.03 11.57 -5.54
CA TYR A 27 -12.79 12.12 -4.42
C TYR A 27 -14.21 12.48 -4.85
N ARG A 28 -15.14 12.55 -3.88
CA ARG A 28 -16.53 12.93 -4.12
C ARG A 28 -16.88 14.20 -3.36
N GLY A 29 -17.22 15.24 -4.11
CA GLY A 29 -17.69 16.53 -3.57
C GLY A 29 -16.57 17.41 -3.04
N LYS A 30 -15.93 17.03 -1.95
CA LYS A 30 -14.81 17.77 -1.33
C LYS A 30 -13.48 17.10 -1.63
N LEU A 31 -12.41 17.89 -1.73
CA LEU A 31 -11.05 17.38 -1.77
C LEU A 31 -10.81 16.50 -0.54
N PRO A 32 -10.08 15.39 -0.69
CA PRO A 32 -9.70 14.55 0.44
C PRO A 32 -8.82 15.34 1.41
N LYS A 33 -8.69 14.85 2.62
CA LYS A 33 -7.66 15.32 3.53
C LYS A 33 -6.30 15.13 2.88
N PHE A 34 -5.41 16.05 3.19
CA PHE A 34 -4.05 15.99 2.69
C PHE A 34 -3.11 16.36 3.82
N ASN A 35 -2.56 15.34 4.48
CA ASN A 35 -1.68 15.48 5.61
C ASN A 35 -0.22 15.41 5.12
N ASN A 36 0.46 16.52 5.16
CA ASN A 36 1.89 16.57 4.84
C ASN A 36 2.58 17.61 5.72
N VAL A 37 2.56 17.35 7.02
CA VAL A 37 3.24 18.17 8.00
C VAL A 37 4.66 17.64 8.16
N GLY A 38 5.65 18.50 7.98
CA GLY A 38 7.05 18.18 8.22
C GLY A 38 7.41 18.20 9.71
N GLU A 39 8.65 17.85 10.01
CA GLU A 39 9.18 17.88 11.37
C GLU A 39 9.18 19.29 11.99
N ASP A 40 9.17 20.33 11.15
CA ASP A 40 9.03 21.73 11.54
C ASP A 40 7.59 22.16 11.88
N GLY A 41 6.63 21.22 11.83
CA GLY A 41 5.22 21.47 12.09
C GLY A 41 4.48 22.23 10.98
N LYS A 42 5.11 22.44 9.81
CA LYS A 42 4.50 23.15 8.68
C LYS A 42 4.05 22.17 7.58
N TYR A 43 3.04 22.58 6.84
CA TYR A 43 2.61 21.86 5.65
C TYR A 43 3.60 22.08 4.51
N HIS A 44 4.04 21.00 3.93
CA HIS A 44 4.96 20.98 2.78
C HIS A 44 4.28 20.43 1.54
N MET A 45 4.71 20.90 0.37
CA MET A 45 4.36 20.25 -0.87
C MET A 45 5.10 18.91 -0.98
N ILE A 46 4.43 17.90 -1.49
CA ILE A 46 5.05 16.61 -1.81
C ILE A 46 5.17 16.43 -3.31
N PHE A 47 6.20 15.73 -3.72
CA PHE A 47 6.32 15.32 -5.11
C PHE A 47 5.24 14.31 -5.47
N ASN A 48 4.80 14.31 -6.71
CA ASN A 48 3.85 13.35 -7.24
C ASN A 48 4.48 11.99 -7.59
N TRP A 49 5.61 11.69 -7.01
CA TRP A 49 6.30 10.43 -7.14
C TRP A 49 6.93 10.00 -5.81
N PHE A 50 7.04 8.70 -5.60
CA PHE A 50 7.68 8.10 -4.43
C PHE A 50 8.58 6.95 -4.85
N ASP A 51 9.66 6.76 -4.13
CA ASP A 51 10.49 5.57 -4.27
C ASP A 51 9.70 4.33 -3.84
N TRP A 52 9.67 3.34 -4.71
CA TRP A 52 9.11 2.06 -4.40
C TRP A 52 10.23 1.09 -4.03
N LYS A 53 10.51 1.00 -2.76
CA LYS A 53 11.42 -0.03 -2.22
C LYS A 53 10.61 -1.26 -1.86
N ARG A 54 11.20 -2.43 -2.11
CA ARG A 54 10.61 -3.69 -1.62
C ARG A 54 10.63 -3.68 -0.11
N ASP A 55 9.61 -4.28 0.49
CA ASP A 55 9.63 -4.58 1.90
C ASP A 55 10.82 -5.50 2.24
N GLY A 56 11.41 -5.29 3.40
CA GLY A 56 12.43 -6.16 3.95
C GLY A 56 11.86 -7.50 4.43
N LYS A 57 12.59 -8.15 5.34
CA LYS A 57 12.17 -9.43 5.93
C LYS A 57 11.01 -9.30 6.93
N ASP A 58 10.68 -8.09 7.33
CA ASP A 58 9.65 -7.81 8.34
C ASP A 58 8.21 -8.06 7.83
N TYR A 59 8.04 -8.13 6.51
CA TYR A 59 6.76 -8.40 5.88
C TYR A 59 6.85 -9.61 4.96
N PRO A 60 6.00 -10.62 5.16
CA PRO A 60 6.00 -11.81 4.32
C PRO A 60 5.55 -11.46 2.89
N LYS A 61 6.16 -12.11 1.91
CA LYS A 61 5.70 -12.00 0.53
C LYS A 61 4.67 -13.09 0.24
N ILE A 62 3.40 -12.74 0.31
CA ILE A 62 2.27 -13.65 0.16
C ILE A 62 1.75 -13.66 -1.29
N HIS A 63 1.67 -12.48 -1.91
CA HIS A 63 1.06 -12.32 -3.22
C HIS A 63 2.10 -11.85 -4.27
N PRO A 64 2.07 -12.36 -5.52
CA PRO A 64 3.00 -11.94 -6.56
C PRO A 64 3.01 -10.43 -6.82
N SER A 65 1.84 -9.79 -6.79
CA SER A 65 1.64 -8.36 -7.03
C SER A 65 1.56 -7.53 -5.74
N GLN A 66 2.02 -8.08 -4.61
CA GLN A 66 2.00 -7.38 -3.32
C GLN A 66 2.66 -6.02 -3.40
N LYS A 67 1.94 -5.02 -2.92
CA LYS A 67 2.47 -3.66 -2.77
C LYS A 67 3.28 -3.56 -1.49
N PRO A 68 4.39 -2.80 -1.48
CA PRO A 68 5.15 -2.58 -0.26
C PRO A 68 4.31 -1.89 0.82
N VAL A 69 4.38 -2.42 2.04
CA VAL A 69 3.68 -1.85 3.19
C VAL A 69 4.12 -0.39 3.44
N SER A 70 5.41 -0.09 3.24
CA SER A 70 5.96 1.26 3.39
C SER A 70 5.30 2.28 2.46
N VAL A 71 5.05 1.91 1.21
CA VAL A 71 4.36 2.78 0.23
C VAL A 71 2.91 2.99 0.62
N LEU A 72 2.23 1.93 1.05
CA LEU A 72 0.84 1.99 1.50
C LEU A 72 0.71 2.84 2.77
N LYS A 73 1.62 2.70 3.72
CA LYS A 73 1.67 3.57 4.92
C LYS A 73 1.76 5.04 4.53
N ARG A 74 2.66 5.38 3.61
CA ARG A 74 2.81 6.76 3.17
C ARG A 74 1.53 7.33 2.54
N LEU A 75 0.82 6.55 1.75
CA LEU A 75 -0.47 6.97 1.17
C LEU A 75 -1.54 7.14 2.25
N ILE A 76 -1.64 6.21 3.18
CA ILE A 76 -2.60 6.27 4.28
C ILE A 76 -2.33 7.49 5.17
N GLU A 77 -1.09 7.78 5.50
CA GLU A 77 -0.72 8.99 6.27
C GLU A 77 -1.15 10.28 5.60
N ILE A 78 -0.95 10.39 4.27
CA ILE A 78 -1.30 11.60 3.50
C ILE A 78 -2.81 11.83 3.49
N PHE A 79 -3.61 10.79 3.32
CA PHE A 79 -5.03 10.93 3.00
C PHE A 79 -5.98 10.60 4.15
N THR A 80 -5.45 10.16 5.30
CA THR A 80 -6.27 9.79 6.47
C THR A 80 -5.69 10.32 7.77
N ASP A 81 -6.56 10.44 8.79
CA ASP A 81 -6.15 10.68 10.17
C ASP A 81 -6.20 9.40 11.00
N PRO A 82 -5.52 9.33 12.16
CA PRO A 82 -5.74 8.28 13.14
C PRO A 82 -7.23 8.13 13.50
N GLY A 83 -7.73 6.89 13.51
CA GLY A 83 -9.14 6.58 13.73
C GLY A 83 -10.02 6.62 12.47
N ASP A 84 -9.50 7.04 11.32
CA ASP A 84 -10.21 6.86 10.05
C ASP A 84 -10.23 5.38 9.64
N VAL A 85 -11.19 5.03 8.77
CA VAL A 85 -11.37 3.67 8.25
C VAL A 85 -10.77 3.55 6.86
N VAL A 86 -9.94 2.54 6.68
CA VAL A 86 -9.34 2.17 5.38
C VAL A 86 -10.04 0.92 4.85
N ILE A 87 -10.52 0.96 3.62
CA ILE A 87 -11.17 -0.18 2.97
C ILE A 87 -10.37 -0.59 1.74
N ASP A 88 -10.02 -1.88 1.68
CA ASP A 88 -9.36 -2.49 0.52
C ASP A 88 -10.26 -3.57 -0.09
N PRO A 89 -10.94 -3.29 -1.22
CA PRO A 89 -11.84 -4.25 -1.85
C PRO A 89 -11.13 -5.43 -2.54
N CYS A 90 -9.80 -5.39 -2.65
CA CYS A 90 -8.99 -6.42 -3.30
C CYS A 90 -7.71 -6.66 -2.48
N ALA A 91 -7.88 -7.07 -1.23
CA ALA A 91 -6.84 -7.05 -0.20
C ALA A 91 -5.61 -7.94 -0.50
N GLY A 92 -5.78 -9.00 -1.28
CA GLY A 92 -4.69 -9.89 -1.69
C GLY A 92 -3.87 -10.40 -0.50
N SER A 93 -2.69 -9.81 -0.30
CA SER A 93 -1.81 -10.16 0.82
C SER A 93 -2.19 -9.52 2.16
N GLY A 94 -3.17 -8.62 2.20
CA GLY A 94 -3.50 -7.85 3.39
C GLY A 94 -2.51 -6.71 3.72
N ALA A 95 -1.63 -6.36 2.80
CA ALA A 95 -0.62 -5.33 3.04
C ALA A 95 -1.22 -3.96 3.39
N THR A 96 -2.34 -3.59 2.76
CA THR A 96 -3.06 -2.34 3.07
C THR A 96 -3.62 -2.36 4.50
N LEU A 97 -4.19 -3.49 4.92
CA LEU A 97 -4.72 -3.66 6.27
C LEU A 97 -3.61 -3.59 7.32
N ARG A 98 -2.48 -4.23 7.01
CA ARG A 98 -1.29 -4.16 7.86
C ARG A 98 -0.79 -2.73 8.01
N ALA A 99 -0.67 -1.99 6.91
CA ALA A 99 -0.26 -0.60 6.90
C ALA A 99 -1.22 0.28 7.71
N ALA A 100 -2.53 0.11 7.53
CA ALA A 100 -3.55 0.85 8.28
C ALA A 100 -3.45 0.61 9.78
N ARG A 101 -3.36 -0.67 10.20
CA ARG A 101 -3.23 -1.06 11.60
C ARG A 101 -1.98 -0.48 12.25
N GLU A 102 -0.84 -0.52 11.59
CA GLU A 102 0.41 0.03 12.12
C GLU A 102 0.37 1.56 12.29
N LEU A 103 -0.53 2.22 11.58
CA LEU A 103 -0.77 3.66 11.68
C LEU A 103 -1.97 4.03 12.57
N GLY A 104 -2.58 3.06 13.25
CA GLY A 104 -3.74 3.32 14.13
C GLY A 104 -5.02 3.68 13.37
N ARG A 105 -5.22 3.10 12.19
CA ARG A 105 -6.47 3.19 11.44
C ARG A 105 -7.21 1.86 11.51
N ASP A 106 -8.53 1.91 11.59
CA ASP A 106 -9.35 0.73 11.37
C ASP A 106 -9.31 0.33 9.91
N SER A 107 -9.43 -0.97 9.62
CA SER A 107 -9.39 -1.41 8.23
C SER A 107 -10.27 -2.63 7.97
N TYR A 108 -10.83 -2.66 6.77
CA TYR A 108 -11.60 -3.79 6.24
C TYR A 108 -11.05 -4.17 4.87
N GLY A 109 -10.87 -5.46 4.65
CA GLY A 109 -10.38 -5.98 3.38
C GLY A 109 -11.24 -7.14 2.87
N PHE A 110 -11.34 -7.23 1.54
CA PHE A 110 -12.05 -8.31 0.87
C PHE A 110 -11.09 -9.04 -0.06
N GLU A 111 -11.12 -10.35 0.00
CA GLU A 111 -10.30 -11.22 -0.84
C GLU A 111 -11.13 -12.44 -1.26
N VAL A 112 -11.25 -12.67 -2.56
CA VAL A 112 -12.04 -13.77 -3.12
C VAL A 112 -11.29 -15.10 -3.10
N SER A 113 -9.96 -15.05 -3.15
CA SER A 113 -9.13 -16.25 -3.06
C SER A 113 -8.99 -16.68 -1.61
N ARG A 114 -9.59 -17.82 -1.27
CA ARG A 114 -9.48 -18.39 0.08
C ARG A 114 -8.02 -18.57 0.52
N ASP A 115 -7.15 -18.99 -0.39
CA ASP A 115 -5.74 -19.22 -0.07
C ASP A 115 -5.01 -17.93 0.31
N PHE A 116 -5.24 -16.85 -0.46
CA PHE A 116 -4.67 -15.56 -0.12
C PHE A 116 -5.28 -14.97 1.14
N TYR A 117 -6.58 -15.12 1.33
CA TYR A 117 -7.27 -14.70 2.55
C TYR A 117 -6.67 -15.35 3.81
N LEU A 118 -6.51 -16.69 3.81
CA LEU A 118 -5.93 -17.40 4.95
C LEU A 118 -4.49 -17.01 5.21
N LYS A 119 -3.67 -16.93 4.17
CA LYS A 119 -2.27 -16.48 4.30
C LYS A 119 -2.16 -15.03 4.78
N ALA A 120 -3.04 -14.16 4.31
CA ALA A 120 -3.06 -12.77 4.76
C ALA A 120 -3.39 -12.68 6.26
N LYS A 121 -4.41 -13.41 6.73
CA LYS A 121 -4.77 -13.46 8.15
C LYS A 121 -3.60 -13.96 8.99
N GLU A 122 -3.08 -15.12 8.68
CA GLU A 122 -2.05 -15.78 9.48
C GLU A 122 -0.71 -15.04 9.41
N GLN A 123 -0.19 -14.79 8.21
CA GLN A 123 1.19 -14.36 8.03
C GLN A 123 1.36 -12.85 8.02
N MET A 124 0.41 -12.10 7.44
CA MET A 124 0.51 -10.64 7.34
C MET A 124 -0.10 -9.95 8.56
N LEU A 125 -1.27 -10.43 9.02
CA LEU A 125 -2.00 -9.80 10.10
C LEU A 125 -1.73 -10.46 11.47
N GLY A 126 -1.20 -11.69 11.49
CA GLY A 126 -0.93 -12.42 12.73
C GLY A 126 -2.23 -12.78 13.48
N GLU A 127 -3.30 -13.06 12.74
CA GLU A 127 -4.59 -13.48 13.26
C GLU A 127 -4.76 -14.99 13.08
N GLU A 128 -5.24 -15.69 14.10
CA GLU A 128 -5.54 -17.12 13.96
C GLU A 128 -6.64 -17.31 12.91
N ALA A 129 -6.43 -18.28 12.01
CA ALA A 129 -7.46 -18.70 11.07
C ALA A 129 -8.53 -19.48 11.85
N VAL A 130 -9.71 -18.91 11.96
CA VAL A 130 -10.91 -19.58 12.52
C VAL A 130 -11.56 -20.43 11.44
#